data_cae07f6fd79ee4af63bbb8af40beffcb
#
_entry.id   cae07f6fd79ee4af63bbb8af40beffcb
#
_cell.length_a   1.000
_cell.length_b   1.000
_cell.length_c   1.000
_cell.angle_alpha   90.00
_cell.angle_beta   90.00
_cell.angle_gamma   90.00
#
_symmetry.space_group_name_H-M   'P 1'
#
loop_
_entity.id
_entity.type
_entity.pdbx_description
1 polymer ?
#
loop_
_entity_poly.entity_id
_entity_poly.type
_entity_poly.pdbx_seq_one_letter_code
_entity_poly.pdbx_strand_id
1 'polypeptide(L)'
;DTIVSFINSECTKKRGSLLEVLRHGVELSGHKLELMFTKPATTFNKDLMRKYEMNRFTVMEEVWANDKERIDVVIFLNGFAIISMELKCNYAGQSTDDAIYQYRMERDPKSRLFLFKAGTLVNFAMDLHEVYMTTKLDGEKTFFLPFNQGNGEGVNAGAGNAPCEDDYPVHYMWDDILT
;
A
#
# COMPACT_ATOMS: atom_id res chain seq x y z
N ASP A 1 -11.34 -16.42 13.50
CA ASP A 1 -12.39 -15.52 12.93
C ASP A 1 -12.77 -14.38 13.88
N THR A 2 -12.94 -14.63 15.19
CA THR A 2 -13.40 -13.62 16.16
C THR A 2 -12.43 -12.43 16.30
N ILE A 3 -11.11 -12.67 16.36
CA ILE A 3 -10.10 -11.61 16.52
C ILE A 3 -10.03 -10.75 15.26
N VAL A 4 -10.02 -11.36 14.08
CA VAL A 4 -9.97 -10.64 12.80
C VAL A 4 -11.22 -9.78 12.61
N SER A 5 -12.41 -10.32 12.94
CA SER A 5 -13.67 -9.57 12.90
C SER A 5 -13.66 -8.39 13.86
N PHE A 6 -13.11 -8.58 15.06
CA PHE A 6 -12.95 -7.52 16.05
C PHE A 6 -12.01 -6.42 15.53
N ILE A 7 -10.82 -6.76 15.02
CA ILE A 7 -9.88 -5.78 14.46
C ILE A 7 -10.53 -4.99 13.32
N ASN A 8 -11.23 -5.67 12.39
CA ASN A 8 -11.94 -4.99 11.30
C ASN A 8 -13.00 -4.02 11.83
N SER A 9 -13.72 -4.38 12.91
CA SER A 9 -14.69 -3.47 13.53
C SER A 9 -14.02 -2.23 14.13
N GLU A 10 -12.85 -2.39 14.75
CA GLU A 10 -12.07 -1.26 15.27
C GLU A 10 -11.61 -0.31 14.14
N CYS A 11 -11.17 -0.85 13.00
CA CYS A 11 -10.77 -0.05 11.83
C CYS A 11 -11.92 0.81 11.28
N THR A 12 -13.15 0.31 11.35
CA THR A 12 -14.34 0.99 10.77
C THR A 12 -15.04 1.95 11.73
N LYS A 13 -14.62 2.07 12.99
CA LYS A 13 -15.14 3.07 13.92
C LYS A 13 -14.94 4.50 13.40
N LYS A 14 -15.72 5.46 13.92
CA LYS A 14 -15.68 6.88 13.49
C LYS A 14 -14.28 7.48 13.47
N ARG A 15 -13.44 7.13 14.47
CA ARG A 15 -12.03 7.56 14.57
C ARG A 15 -11.05 6.41 14.34
N GLY A 16 -11.53 5.24 13.87
CA GLY A 16 -10.70 4.09 13.60
C GLY A 16 -10.13 4.12 12.19
N SER A 17 -9.02 3.44 12.00
CA SER A 17 -8.47 3.03 10.71
C SER A 17 -7.46 1.90 10.92
N LEU A 18 -7.12 1.17 9.87
CA LEU A 18 -6.07 0.17 9.93
C LEU A 18 -4.74 0.78 10.43
N LEU A 19 -4.41 2.00 9.96
CA LEU A 19 -3.21 2.72 10.40
C LEU A 19 -3.22 2.99 11.92
N GLU A 20 -4.35 3.44 12.48
CA GLU A 20 -4.49 3.66 13.92
C GLU A 20 -4.36 2.36 14.70
N VAL A 21 -5.00 1.30 14.22
CA VAL A 21 -4.97 -0.02 14.84
C VAL A 21 -3.57 -0.63 14.80
N LEU A 22 -2.84 -0.47 13.69
CA LEU A 22 -1.44 -0.91 13.60
C LEU A 22 -0.53 -0.13 14.56
N ARG A 23 -0.68 1.20 14.63
CA ARG A 23 0.17 2.06 15.47
C ARG A 23 -0.07 1.90 16.96
N HIS A 24 -1.33 1.76 17.36
CA HIS A 24 -1.71 1.82 18.77
C HIS A 24 -2.15 0.47 19.34
N GLY A 25 -2.31 -0.54 18.48
CA GLY A 25 -2.89 -1.82 18.85
C GLY A 25 -4.38 -1.72 19.12
N VAL A 26 -4.94 -2.80 19.63
CA VAL A 26 -6.34 -2.88 20.05
C VAL A 26 -6.44 -3.47 21.46
N GLU A 27 -7.48 -3.10 22.19
CA GLU A 27 -7.75 -3.67 23.52
C GLU A 27 -8.89 -4.67 23.41
N LEU A 28 -8.64 -5.92 23.79
CA LEU A 28 -9.61 -7.00 23.80
C LEU A 28 -9.63 -7.68 25.17
N SER A 29 -10.77 -7.67 25.85
CA SER A 29 -10.95 -8.31 27.15
C SER A 29 -9.91 -7.90 28.20
N GLY A 30 -9.53 -6.62 28.23
CA GLY A 30 -8.54 -6.07 29.17
C GLY A 30 -7.08 -6.36 28.78
N HIS A 31 -6.83 -6.95 27.61
CA HIS A 31 -5.50 -7.20 27.08
C HIS A 31 -5.22 -6.32 25.84
N LYS A 32 -4.07 -5.66 25.84
CA LYS A 32 -3.61 -4.91 24.67
C LYS A 32 -2.93 -5.86 23.68
N LEU A 33 -3.41 -5.86 22.45
CA LEU A 33 -2.81 -6.57 21.32
C LEU A 33 -2.02 -5.55 20.48
N GLU A 34 -0.71 -5.68 20.48
CA GLU A 34 0.18 -4.91 19.58
C GLU A 34 0.25 -5.63 18.22
N LEU A 35 -0.06 -4.93 17.15
CA LEU A 35 -0.16 -5.51 15.80
C LEU A 35 1.02 -5.11 14.89
N MET A 36 1.79 -4.12 15.31
CA MET A 36 2.99 -3.65 14.64
C MET A 36 3.93 -3.04 15.68
N PHE A 37 5.23 -3.19 15.46
CA PHE A 37 6.27 -2.58 16.31
C PHE A 37 7.05 -1.55 15.51
N THR A 38 7.05 -0.29 15.98
CA THR A 38 7.78 0.81 15.33
C THR A 38 9.29 0.64 15.52
N LYS A 39 10.06 1.09 14.52
CA LYS A 39 11.52 1.12 14.62
C LYS A 39 11.94 2.02 15.77
N PRO A 40 12.73 1.54 16.74
CA PRO A 40 13.24 2.36 17.81
C PRO A 40 14.14 3.48 17.30
N ALA A 41 14.08 4.64 17.94
CA ALA A 41 14.95 5.78 17.58
C ALA A 41 16.45 5.49 17.80
N THR A 42 16.78 4.53 18.69
CA THR A 42 18.16 4.09 18.95
C THR A 42 18.22 2.58 19.10
N THR A 43 19.38 1.99 18.79
CA THR A 43 19.65 0.55 18.91
C THR A 43 20.01 0.12 20.35
N PHE A 44 20.06 1.04 21.31
CA PHE A 44 20.50 0.74 22.69
C PHE A 44 19.50 -0.16 23.43
N ASN A 45 18.20 -0.02 23.17
CA ASN A 45 17.21 -0.88 23.79
C ASN A 45 17.02 -2.15 22.95
N LYS A 46 17.70 -3.22 23.37
CA LYS A 46 17.68 -4.53 22.67
C LYS A 46 16.30 -5.16 22.63
N ASP A 47 15.46 -4.95 23.65
CA ASP A 47 14.12 -5.53 23.69
C ASP A 47 13.18 -4.86 22.67
N LEU A 48 13.28 -3.53 22.52
CA LEU A 48 12.53 -2.81 21.49
C LEU A 48 13.03 -3.18 20.08
N MET A 49 14.34 -3.34 19.90
CA MET A 49 14.89 -3.81 18.62
C MET A 49 14.37 -5.21 18.28
N ARG A 50 14.42 -6.14 19.24
CA ARG A 50 13.89 -7.48 19.07
C ARG A 50 12.40 -7.48 18.71
N LYS A 51 11.59 -6.64 19.35
CA LYS A 51 10.17 -6.47 18.99
C LYS A 51 10.02 -5.97 17.54
N TYR A 52 10.79 -4.94 17.16
CA TYR A 52 10.75 -4.42 15.80
C TYR A 52 11.09 -5.50 14.75
N GLU A 53 12.09 -6.32 15.01
CA GLU A 53 12.50 -7.44 14.17
C GLU A 53 11.45 -8.57 14.06
N MET A 54 10.45 -8.58 14.93
CA MET A 54 9.32 -9.50 14.84
C MET A 54 8.29 -9.09 13.79
N ASN A 55 8.34 -7.85 13.28
CA ASN A 55 7.48 -7.47 12.17
C ASN A 55 7.79 -8.31 10.95
N ARG A 56 6.74 -8.76 10.28
CA ARG A 56 6.84 -9.59 9.09
C ARG A 56 6.20 -8.88 7.90
N PHE A 57 7.03 -8.50 6.94
CA PHE A 57 6.57 -8.10 5.63
C PHE A 57 6.45 -9.32 4.73
N THR A 58 5.38 -9.37 3.96
CA THR A 58 5.15 -10.43 2.97
C THR A 58 4.68 -9.78 1.69
N VAL A 59 5.36 -10.06 0.58
CA VAL A 59 4.95 -9.68 -0.76
C VAL A 59 4.25 -10.88 -1.38
N MET A 60 3.07 -10.67 -1.94
CA MET A 60 2.32 -11.70 -2.64
C MET A 60 1.90 -11.18 -4.01
N GLU A 61 2.11 -12.00 -5.01
CA GLU A 61 1.68 -11.76 -6.38
C GLU A 61 0.31 -12.39 -6.62
N GLU A 62 -0.43 -11.84 -7.58
CA GLU A 62 -1.68 -12.43 -8.08
C GLU A 62 -2.73 -12.66 -6.97
N VAL A 63 -2.90 -11.68 -6.08
CA VAL A 63 -3.78 -11.79 -4.90
C VAL A 63 -5.23 -11.60 -5.30
N TRP A 64 -6.07 -12.58 -4.98
CA TRP A 64 -7.51 -12.49 -5.18
C TRP A 64 -8.16 -11.60 -4.12
N ALA A 65 -8.68 -10.46 -4.53
CA ALA A 65 -9.49 -9.58 -3.69
C ALA A 65 -10.89 -10.16 -3.45
N ASN A 66 -11.40 -10.86 -4.44
CA ASN A 66 -12.64 -11.67 -4.44
C ASN A 66 -12.58 -12.69 -5.59
N ASP A 67 -13.66 -13.42 -5.85
CA ASP A 67 -13.72 -14.49 -6.87
C ASP A 67 -13.50 -13.99 -8.33
N LYS A 68 -13.45 -12.68 -8.55
CA LYS A 68 -13.38 -12.05 -9.88
C LYS A 68 -12.22 -11.10 -10.06
N GLU A 69 -11.66 -10.62 -8.96
CA GLU A 69 -10.66 -9.55 -8.97
C GLU A 69 -9.33 -10.05 -8.44
N ARG A 70 -8.32 -9.98 -9.26
CA ARG A 70 -6.95 -10.35 -8.94
C ARG A 70 -6.04 -9.14 -9.07
N ILE A 71 -5.27 -8.89 -8.05
CA ILE A 71 -4.35 -7.75 -7.94
C ILE A 71 -2.94 -8.25 -8.19
N ASP A 72 -2.17 -7.53 -9.00
CA ASP A 72 -0.85 -7.98 -9.44
C ASP A 72 0.10 -8.20 -8.25
N VAL A 73 0.18 -7.22 -7.33
CA VAL A 73 1.02 -7.33 -6.11
C VAL A 73 0.31 -6.73 -4.91
N VAL A 74 0.39 -7.44 -3.77
CA VAL A 74 -0.04 -6.92 -2.46
C VAL A 74 1.07 -7.13 -1.43
N ILE A 75 1.37 -6.07 -0.67
CA ILE A 75 2.31 -6.13 0.46
C ILE A 75 1.52 -6.16 1.76
N PHE A 76 1.89 -7.11 2.60
CA PHE A 76 1.30 -7.32 3.92
C PHE A 76 2.31 -7.00 5.02
N LEU A 77 1.84 -6.39 6.09
CA LEU A 77 2.55 -6.24 7.36
C LEU A 77 1.83 -7.04 8.43
N ASN A 78 2.50 -8.04 9.00
CA ASN A 78 1.93 -8.92 10.04
C ASN A 78 0.56 -9.54 9.65
N GLY A 79 0.37 -9.80 8.35
CA GLY A 79 -0.87 -10.35 7.80
C GLY A 79 -1.93 -9.32 7.41
N PHE A 80 -1.69 -8.02 7.63
CA PHE A 80 -2.59 -6.96 7.17
C PHE A 80 -2.12 -6.41 5.82
N ALA A 81 -3.00 -6.40 4.83
CA ALA A 81 -2.72 -5.78 3.53
C ALA A 81 -2.54 -4.28 3.71
N ILE A 82 -1.36 -3.76 3.39
CA ILE A 82 -1.03 -2.34 3.55
C ILE A 82 -0.86 -1.62 2.21
N ILE A 83 -0.38 -2.30 1.19
CA ILE A 83 -0.15 -1.74 -0.15
C ILE A 83 -0.70 -2.70 -1.19
N SER A 84 -1.37 -2.19 -2.22
CA SER A 84 -1.65 -2.90 -3.46
C SER A 84 -1.01 -2.20 -4.64
N MET A 85 -0.67 -2.96 -5.68
CA MET A 85 -0.08 -2.44 -6.92
C MET A 85 -0.73 -3.11 -8.12
N GLU A 86 -1.10 -2.31 -9.11
CA GLU A 86 -1.41 -2.73 -10.48
C GLU A 86 -0.24 -2.31 -11.37
N LEU A 87 0.37 -3.29 -12.00
CA LEU A 87 1.59 -3.12 -12.78
C LEU A 87 1.28 -3.23 -14.27
N LYS A 88 1.84 -2.33 -15.07
CA LYS A 88 1.69 -2.31 -16.52
C LYS A 88 3.05 -2.32 -17.21
N CYS A 89 3.06 -2.96 -18.37
CA CYS A 89 4.27 -3.08 -19.17
C CYS A 89 4.12 -2.26 -20.45
N ASN A 90 4.92 -1.19 -20.57
CA ASN A 90 4.89 -0.32 -21.75
C ASN A 90 5.29 -1.07 -23.04
N TYR A 91 6.12 -2.10 -22.95
CA TYR A 91 6.47 -2.97 -24.10
C TYR A 91 5.28 -3.77 -24.60
N ALA A 92 4.26 -4.00 -23.76
CA ALA A 92 3.00 -4.62 -24.15
C ALA A 92 1.94 -3.60 -24.62
N GLY A 93 2.31 -2.32 -24.73
CA GLY A 93 1.40 -1.24 -25.12
C GLY A 93 0.45 -0.79 -24.01
N GLN A 94 0.75 -1.12 -22.77
CA GLN A 94 -0.01 -0.72 -21.59
C GLN A 94 0.72 0.40 -20.83
N SER A 95 -0.04 1.19 -20.07
CA SER A 95 0.46 2.32 -19.30
C SER A 95 -0.17 2.42 -17.92
N THR A 96 0.28 3.39 -17.13
CA THR A 96 -0.35 3.74 -15.85
C THR A 96 -1.83 4.08 -15.98
N ASP A 97 -2.27 4.61 -17.13
CA ASP A 97 -3.70 4.90 -17.38
C ASP A 97 -4.55 3.61 -17.36
N ASP A 98 -4.02 2.50 -17.88
CA ASP A 98 -4.69 1.20 -17.83
C ASP A 98 -4.78 0.68 -16.38
N ALA A 99 -3.73 0.87 -15.58
CA ALA A 99 -3.76 0.51 -14.16
C ALA A 99 -4.76 1.37 -13.37
N ILE A 100 -4.80 2.67 -13.62
CA ILE A 100 -5.78 3.60 -13.05
C ILE A 100 -7.20 3.21 -13.47
N TYR A 101 -7.39 2.87 -14.74
CA TYR A 101 -8.68 2.38 -15.25
C TYR A 101 -9.14 1.13 -14.49
N GLN A 102 -8.25 0.15 -14.30
CA GLN A 102 -8.58 -1.06 -13.53
C GLN A 102 -9.05 -0.71 -12.11
N TYR A 103 -8.34 0.14 -11.39
CA TYR A 103 -8.76 0.57 -10.05
C TYR A 103 -10.11 1.28 -10.05
N ARG A 104 -10.41 2.09 -11.07
CA ARG A 104 -11.66 2.83 -11.15
C ARG A 104 -12.86 1.99 -11.56
N MET A 105 -12.65 1.08 -12.50
CA MET A 105 -13.74 0.42 -13.21
C MET A 105 -13.90 -1.05 -12.85
N GLU A 106 -12.81 -1.71 -12.44
CA GLU A 106 -12.78 -3.16 -12.26
C GLU A 106 -12.56 -3.60 -10.81
N ARG A 107 -12.22 -2.68 -9.89
CA ARG A 107 -12.00 -2.99 -8.48
C ARG A 107 -13.17 -2.50 -7.65
N ASP A 108 -13.73 -3.39 -6.82
CA ASP A 108 -14.81 -3.04 -5.90
C ASP A 108 -14.26 -2.31 -4.66
N PRO A 109 -14.57 -0.99 -4.48
CA PRO A 109 -14.15 -0.24 -3.29
C PRO A 109 -14.68 -0.79 -1.97
N LYS A 110 -15.67 -1.68 -2.01
CA LYS A 110 -16.28 -2.31 -0.82
C LYS A 110 -15.68 -3.68 -0.55
N SER A 111 -14.83 -4.21 -1.43
CA SER A 111 -14.13 -5.46 -1.18
C SER A 111 -13.27 -5.32 0.08
N ARG A 112 -13.00 -6.43 0.76
CA ARG A 112 -12.20 -6.43 2.00
C ARG A 112 -10.81 -5.81 1.79
N LEU A 113 -10.22 -6.00 0.61
CA LEU A 113 -8.89 -5.48 0.28
C LEU A 113 -8.88 -3.95 0.15
N PHE A 114 -9.95 -3.36 -0.38
CA PHE A 114 -10.03 -1.94 -0.70
C PHE A 114 -10.94 -1.12 0.22
N LEU A 115 -11.58 -1.77 1.20
CA LEU A 115 -12.50 -1.08 2.09
C LEU A 115 -11.80 0.09 2.79
N PHE A 116 -12.26 1.30 2.52
CA PHE A 116 -11.65 2.51 3.09
C PHE A 116 -11.52 2.42 4.61
N LYS A 117 -10.35 2.73 5.14
CA LYS A 117 -9.91 2.61 6.52
C LYS A 117 -9.58 1.20 7.01
N ALA A 118 -10.05 0.13 6.38
CA ALA A 118 -9.86 -1.23 6.86
C ALA A 118 -9.08 -2.13 5.89
N GLY A 119 -9.01 -1.75 4.62
CA GLY A 119 -8.19 -2.39 3.59
C GLY A 119 -6.82 -1.73 3.44
N THR A 120 -6.25 -1.83 2.25
CA THR A 120 -4.94 -1.24 1.90
C THR A 120 -4.88 0.24 2.21
N LEU A 121 -3.74 0.70 2.74
CA LEU A 121 -3.50 2.10 3.08
C LEU A 121 -3.18 2.93 1.85
N VAL A 122 -2.49 2.30 0.89
CA VAL A 122 -2.06 2.91 -0.37
C VAL A 122 -2.26 1.91 -1.51
N ASN A 123 -2.70 2.42 -2.66
CA ASN A 123 -2.85 1.65 -3.89
C ASN A 123 -2.04 2.36 -4.99
N PHE A 124 -1.09 1.67 -5.58
CA PHE A 124 -0.23 2.19 -6.64
C PHE A 124 -0.66 1.66 -8.00
N ALA A 125 -0.78 2.58 -8.96
CA ALA A 125 -0.86 2.30 -10.38
C ALA A 125 0.49 2.66 -10.99
N MET A 126 1.21 1.71 -11.56
CA MET A 126 2.55 1.97 -12.07
C MET A 126 2.87 1.20 -13.35
N ASP A 127 3.74 1.79 -14.14
CA ASP A 127 4.41 1.16 -15.25
C ASP A 127 5.94 1.31 -15.11
N LEU A 128 6.69 1.12 -16.18
CA LEU A 128 8.15 1.23 -16.15
C LEU A 128 8.67 2.66 -16.02
N HIS A 129 7.83 3.68 -16.21
CA HIS A 129 8.21 5.09 -16.28
C HIS A 129 7.58 5.96 -15.21
N GLU A 130 6.35 5.63 -14.79
CA GLU A 130 5.55 6.48 -13.91
C GLU A 130 4.83 5.71 -12.82
N VAL A 131 4.57 6.40 -11.70
CA VAL A 131 3.82 5.89 -10.56
C VAL A 131 2.75 6.88 -10.15
N TYR A 132 1.54 6.39 -9.96
CA TYR A 132 0.43 7.14 -9.37
C TYR A 132 -0.09 6.41 -8.13
N MET A 133 -0.60 7.15 -7.17
CA MET A 133 -1.11 6.59 -5.92
C MET A 133 -2.48 7.11 -5.54
N THR A 134 -3.24 6.29 -4.85
CA THR A 134 -4.45 6.70 -4.13
C THR A 134 -4.52 6.02 -2.77
N THR A 135 -5.15 6.68 -1.80
CA THR A 135 -5.40 6.12 -0.46
C THR A 135 -6.86 5.70 -0.27
N LYS A 136 -7.71 5.94 -1.27
CA LYS A 136 -9.13 5.58 -1.24
C LYS A 136 -9.65 5.29 -2.64
N LEU A 137 -10.23 4.13 -2.83
CA LEU A 137 -11.01 3.85 -4.02
C LEU A 137 -12.44 4.40 -3.86
N ASP A 138 -12.99 4.97 -4.92
CA ASP A 138 -14.35 5.55 -5.01
C ASP A 138 -14.97 5.32 -6.40
N GLY A 139 -14.66 4.16 -7.01
CA GLY A 139 -15.06 3.83 -8.38
C GLY A 139 -14.48 4.84 -9.38
N GLU A 140 -15.26 5.27 -10.34
CA GLU A 140 -14.87 6.26 -11.36
C GLU A 140 -14.31 7.56 -10.77
N LYS A 141 -14.75 7.94 -9.56
CA LYS A 141 -14.32 9.16 -8.86
C LYS A 141 -13.01 9.01 -8.11
N THR A 142 -12.38 7.85 -8.17
CA THR A 142 -11.08 7.64 -7.53
C THR A 142 -10.07 8.64 -8.06
N PHE A 143 -9.50 9.42 -7.15
CA PHE A 143 -8.49 10.42 -7.49
C PHE A 143 -7.09 9.83 -7.27
N PHE A 144 -6.26 9.88 -8.30
CA PHE A 144 -4.87 9.46 -8.25
C PHE A 144 -3.95 10.68 -8.23
N LEU A 145 -2.94 10.65 -7.37
CA LEU A 145 -1.87 11.62 -7.29
C LEU A 145 -0.63 11.06 -7.97
N PRO A 146 0.11 11.85 -8.76
CA PRO A 146 1.43 11.44 -9.22
C PRO A 146 2.34 11.21 -8.01
N PHE A 147 3.10 10.12 -8.03
CA PHE A 147 4.07 9.74 -7.01
C PHE A 147 5.48 9.68 -7.59
N ASN A 148 5.73 10.48 -8.62
CA ASN A 148 6.98 10.56 -9.34
C ASN A 148 7.98 11.48 -8.63
N GLN A 149 9.28 11.21 -8.82
CA GLN A 149 10.35 12.03 -8.25
C GLN A 149 10.55 13.37 -8.99
N GLY A 150 10.00 13.49 -10.20
CA GLY A 150 10.26 14.57 -11.12
C GLY A 150 11.42 14.28 -12.06
N ASN A 151 11.46 15.00 -13.17
CA ASN A 151 12.52 14.85 -14.18
C ASN A 151 13.56 15.97 -14.12
N GLY A 152 13.74 16.62 -12.97
CA GLY A 152 14.80 17.57 -12.69
C GLY A 152 14.34 19.01 -12.57
N GLU A 153 14.68 19.91 -13.51
CA GLU A 153 14.63 21.35 -13.33
C GLU A 153 13.52 22.04 -14.15
N GLY A 154 13.17 23.26 -13.75
CA GLY A 154 12.28 24.14 -14.48
C GLY A 154 10.79 23.83 -14.30
N VAL A 155 9.99 24.17 -15.32
CA VAL A 155 8.52 24.02 -15.30
C VAL A 155 8.04 22.57 -15.28
N ASN A 156 8.90 21.62 -15.65
CA ASN A 156 8.62 20.19 -15.63
C ASN A 156 9.13 19.49 -14.36
N ALA A 157 9.72 20.24 -13.43
CA ALA A 157 10.12 19.70 -12.15
C ALA A 157 8.89 19.14 -11.42
N GLY A 158 8.98 17.88 -10.99
CA GLY A 158 7.86 17.17 -10.37
C GLY A 158 6.95 16.41 -11.33
N ALA A 159 7.14 16.53 -12.65
CA ALA A 159 6.40 15.75 -13.65
C ALA A 159 7.25 14.55 -14.13
N GLY A 160 6.68 13.35 -14.05
CA GLY A 160 7.34 12.11 -14.44
C GLY A 160 8.59 11.78 -13.62
N ASN A 161 9.45 10.94 -14.16
CA ASN A 161 10.73 10.55 -13.59
C ASN A 161 11.86 10.75 -14.59
N ALA A 162 13.07 11.07 -14.11
CA ALA A 162 14.24 11.17 -14.96
C ALA A 162 14.57 9.79 -15.58
N PRO A 163 15.06 9.75 -16.84
CA PRO A 163 15.57 8.51 -17.42
C PRO A 163 16.71 7.94 -16.57
N CYS A 164 16.75 6.63 -16.43
CA CYS A 164 17.82 5.88 -15.78
C CYS A 164 18.52 5.02 -16.82
N GLU A 165 19.87 5.01 -16.82
CA GLU A 165 20.66 4.25 -17.81
C GLU A 165 20.69 2.75 -17.49
N ASP A 166 20.76 2.40 -16.20
CA ASP A 166 20.99 1.02 -15.75
C ASP A 166 19.73 0.35 -15.15
N ASP A 167 18.62 1.09 -15.01
CA ASP A 167 17.37 0.61 -14.40
C ASP A 167 16.15 1.37 -14.98
N TYR A 168 14.97 1.06 -14.47
CA TYR A 168 13.76 1.78 -14.84
C TYR A 168 13.63 3.11 -14.09
N PRO A 169 13.05 4.15 -14.70
CA PRO A 169 12.80 5.44 -14.05
C PRO A 169 12.05 5.37 -12.71
N VAL A 170 11.35 4.27 -12.45
CA VAL A 170 10.59 4.02 -11.22
C VAL A 170 11.38 3.23 -10.15
N HIS A 171 12.70 3.01 -10.34
CA HIS A 171 13.55 2.19 -9.45
C HIS A 171 13.50 2.64 -7.98
N TYR A 172 13.32 3.93 -7.70
CA TYR A 172 13.19 4.47 -6.35
C TYR A 172 12.07 3.79 -5.53
N MET A 173 11.10 3.16 -6.20
CA MET A 173 10.03 2.44 -5.49
C MET A 173 10.58 1.27 -4.67
N TRP A 174 11.56 0.53 -5.21
CA TRP A 174 12.17 -0.59 -4.48
C TRP A 174 13.48 -0.22 -3.80
N ASP A 175 14.16 0.84 -4.22
CA ASP A 175 15.41 1.27 -3.59
C ASP A 175 15.18 2.14 -2.35
N ASP A 176 14.13 3.00 -2.36
CA ASP A 176 13.93 4.02 -1.34
C ASP A 176 12.60 3.87 -0.58
N ILE A 177 11.53 3.42 -1.24
CA ILE A 177 10.18 3.46 -0.66
C ILE A 177 9.79 2.13 0.00
N LEU A 178 10.12 1.00 -0.62
CA LEU A 178 9.71 -0.33 -0.19
C LEU A 178 10.83 -1.11 0.55
N THR A 179 11.83 -0.41 1.08
CA THR A 179 12.98 -0.97 1.80
C THR A 179 12.77 -1.03 3.31
#